data_9327a6a2349a3e73b4cd8709aedad0dd
#
_entry.id   9327a6a2349a3e73b4cd8709aedad0dd
#
_cell.length_a   1.000
_cell.length_b   1.000
_cell.length_c   1.000
_cell.angle_alpha   90.00
_cell.angle_beta   90.00
_cell.angle_gamma   90.00
#
_symmetry.space_group_name_H-M   'P 1'
#
loop_
_entity.id
_entity.type
_entity.pdbx_description
1 polymer ?
#
loop_
_entity_poly.entity_id
_entity_poly.type
_entity_poly.pdbx_seq_one_letter_code
_entity_poly.pdbx_strand_id
1 'polypeptide(L)'
;MQGRFKSLLVAGFSVFLLLFSGVLAAQEPGHETSEKKHGGFDANEVIFAHVLDAYEYHFLTYKSGDGAEHHVTIPLPVILYSPQRGLSLFSSSRFHHGEKIWKGYKLMGNKVIPVKEDGTPDPSVKVFDISMTRNVVQMILALSLLVFLLVKIAGKYKTGVGTTKAPTGFQNLMEPVITFVRDEVSVPCLGAKSDKYLPYLLTVFFFI
;
A
#
# COMPACT_ATOMS: atom_id res chain seq x y z
N MET A 1 35.64 -21.17 13.21
CA MET A 1 34.21 -21.55 13.18
C MET A 1 33.32 -20.50 12.50
N GLN A 2 33.65 -19.21 12.51
CA GLN A 2 32.84 -18.13 11.90
C GLN A 2 32.66 -18.18 10.36
N GLY A 3 33.64 -18.73 9.62
CA GLY A 3 33.55 -18.79 8.15
C GLY A 3 32.49 -19.78 7.62
N ARG A 4 32.30 -20.90 8.29
CA ARG A 4 31.34 -21.94 7.89
C ARG A 4 29.89 -21.52 8.12
N PHE A 5 29.64 -20.70 9.14
CA PHE A 5 28.29 -20.18 9.42
C PHE A 5 27.86 -19.14 8.40
N LYS A 6 28.77 -18.25 7.98
CA LYS A 6 28.50 -17.26 6.91
C LYS A 6 28.25 -17.94 5.57
N SER A 7 29.00 -18.99 5.24
CA SER A 7 28.80 -19.77 4.01
C SER A 7 27.45 -20.50 3.99
N LEU A 8 26.99 -21.03 5.13
CA LEU A 8 25.69 -21.68 5.26
C LEU A 8 24.51 -20.68 5.11
N LEU A 9 24.66 -19.46 5.66
CA LEU A 9 23.66 -18.40 5.50
C LEU A 9 23.57 -17.92 4.05
N VAL A 10 24.69 -17.73 3.37
CA VAL A 10 24.72 -17.35 1.96
C VAL A 10 24.11 -18.44 1.08
N ALA A 11 24.44 -19.70 1.34
CA ALA A 11 23.86 -20.84 0.62
C ALA A 11 22.35 -20.95 0.85
N GLY A 12 21.88 -20.79 2.09
CA GLY A 12 20.47 -20.79 2.44
C GLY A 12 19.68 -19.66 1.77
N PHE A 13 20.26 -18.45 1.75
CA PHE A 13 19.67 -17.30 1.07
C PHE A 13 19.62 -17.45 -0.45
N SER A 14 20.67 -18.04 -1.05
CA SER A 14 20.70 -18.33 -2.49
C SER A 14 19.67 -19.38 -2.89
N VAL A 15 19.48 -20.42 -2.10
CA VAL A 15 18.44 -21.43 -2.32
C VAL A 15 17.04 -20.82 -2.16
N PHE A 16 16.84 -19.95 -1.16
CA PHE A 16 15.61 -19.21 -0.99
C PHE A 16 15.27 -18.32 -2.19
N LEU A 17 16.26 -17.58 -2.72
CA LEU A 17 16.10 -16.76 -3.94
C LEU A 17 15.78 -17.60 -5.17
N LEU A 18 16.41 -18.78 -5.32
CA LEU A 18 16.13 -19.68 -6.45
C LEU A 18 14.73 -20.29 -6.38
N LEU A 19 14.22 -20.58 -5.19
CA LEU A 19 12.86 -21.06 -5.00
C LEU A 19 11.81 -19.97 -5.31
N PHE A 20 12.16 -18.70 -5.06
CA PHE A 20 11.27 -17.56 -5.36
C PHE A 20 11.27 -17.17 -6.83
N SER A 21 12.38 -17.31 -7.54
CA SER A 21 12.48 -17.00 -8.97
C SER A 21 11.74 -18.01 -9.87
N GLY A 22 11.52 -19.23 -9.41
CA GLY A 22 10.71 -20.23 -10.13
C GLY A 22 9.21 -19.86 -10.24
N VAL A 23 8.70 -19.01 -9.36
CA VAL A 23 7.30 -18.58 -9.37
C VAL A 23 7.04 -17.46 -10.37
N LEU A 24 8.08 -16.67 -10.74
CA LEU A 24 7.94 -15.57 -11.70
C LEU A 24 8.01 -15.98 -13.18
N ALA A 25 8.46 -17.20 -13.49
CA ALA A 25 8.62 -17.68 -14.86
C ALA A 25 7.37 -18.36 -15.44
N ALA A 26 6.27 -18.46 -14.67
CA ALA A 26 5.06 -19.19 -15.06
C ALA A 26 3.87 -18.29 -15.45
N GLN A 27 4.10 -17.01 -15.74
CA GLN A 27 3.03 -16.13 -16.23
C GLN A 27 3.31 -15.65 -17.66
N GLU A 28 2.98 -16.50 -18.62
CA GLU A 28 2.60 -16.03 -19.96
C GLU A 28 1.21 -15.41 -19.89
N PRO A 29 0.93 -14.27 -20.56
CA PRO A 29 -0.41 -13.69 -20.60
C PRO A 29 -1.28 -14.49 -21.58
N GLY A 30 -1.83 -15.59 -21.10
CA GLY A 30 -2.89 -16.31 -21.80
C GLY A 30 -4.21 -15.54 -21.70
N HIS A 31 -4.64 -15.03 -22.83
CA HIS A 31 -6.00 -14.56 -23.06
C HIS A 31 -6.94 -15.77 -22.92
N GLU A 32 -7.55 -15.94 -21.75
CA GLU A 32 -8.64 -16.91 -21.61
C GLU A 32 -9.96 -16.22 -21.26
N THR A 33 -10.85 -16.41 -22.18
CA THR A 33 -12.29 -16.19 -22.13
C THR A 33 -12.89 -16.75 -20.83
N SER A 34 -13.60 -15.88 -20.12
CA SER A 34 -14.33 -16.21 -18.87
C SER A 34 -15.40 -17.27 -19.11
N GLU A 35 -15.12 -18.53 -18.88
CA GLU A 35 -16.15 -19.49 -18.52
C GLU A 35 -16.47 -19.34 -17.03
N LYS A 36 -17.69 -18.88 -16.75
CA LYS A 36 -18.27 -18.86 -15.41
C LYS A 36 -18.40 -20.29 -14.89
N LYS A 37 -17.42 -20.75 -14.09
CA LYS A 37 -17.57 -21.93 -13.26
C LYS A 37 -18.27 -21.55 -11.97
N HIS A 38 -19.47 -22.06 -11.80
CA HIS A 38 -20.23 -22.00 -10.56
C HIS A 38 -19.48 -22.65 -9.40
N GLY A 39 -19.33 -21.92 -8.28
CA GLY A 39 -19.21 -22.50 -6.94
C GLY A 39 -17.81 -22.71 -6.35
N GLY A 40 -16.73 -22.19 -6.94
CA GLY A 40 -15.38 -22.27 -6.37
C GLY A 40 -14.88 -20.92 -5.85
N PHE A 41 -14.12 -20.94 -4.75
CA PHE A 41 -13.36 -19.79 -4.26
C PHE A 41 -12.35 -19.36 -5.33
N ASP A 42 -12.56 -18.20 -5.96
CA ASP A 42 -11.58 -17.61 -6.89
C ASP A 42 -10.57 -16.78 -6.12
N ALA A 43 -9.40 -17.37 -5.88
CA ALA A 43 -8.30 -16.71 -5.18
C ALA A 43 -7.82 -15.45 -5.93
N ASN A 44 -7.90 -15.45 -7.26
CA ASN A 44 -7.47 -14.30 -8.06
C ASN A 44 -8.41 -13.11 -7.83
N GLU A 45 -9.72 -13.32 -7.85
CA GLU A 45 -10.68 -12.26 -7.59
C GLU A 45 -10.47 -11.64 -6.20
N VAL A 46 -10.27 -12.48 -5.18
CA VAL A 46 -10.01 -12.00 -3.81
C VAL A 46 -8.69 -11.25 -3.70
N ILE A 47 -7.60 -11.77 -4.29
CA ILE A 47 -6.29 -11.12 -4.28
C ILE A 47 -6.37 -9.77 -5.00
N PHE A 48 -6.91 -9.73 -6.22
CA PHE A 48 -7.00 -8.49 -6.98
C PHE A 48 -7.94 -7.46 -6.34
N ALA A 49 -9.04 -7.90 -5.72
CA ALA A 49 -9.91 -7.00 -4.97
C ALA A 49 -9.20 -6.31 -3.79
N HIS A 50 -8.15 -6.92 -3.23
CA HIS A 50 -7.39 -6.36 -2.11
C HIS A 50 -6.12 -5.61 -2.54
N VAL A 51 -5.51 -5.98 -3.67
CA VAL A 51 -4.26 -5.36 -4.17
C VAL A 51 -4.54 -4.15 -5.05
N LEU A 52 -5.57 -4.21 -5.90
CA LEU A 52 -5.92 -3.09 -6.76
C LEU A 52 -6.48 -1.93 -5.93
N ASP A 53 -6.18 -0.72 -6.38
CA ASP A 53 -6.68 0.49 -5.75
C ASP A 53 -8.20 0.63 -5.88
N ALA A 54 -8.86 1.25 -4.90
CA ALA A 54 -10.31 1.39 -4.87
C ALA A 54 -10.72 2.70 -4.17
N TYR A 55 -11.92 3.17 -4.48
CA TYR A 55 -12.52 4.35 -3.83
C TYR A 55 -13.31 3.99 -2.56
N GLU A 56 -13.25 2.74 -2.15
CA GLU A 56 -13.88 2.22 -0.94
C GLU A 56 -12.89 1.37 -0.15
N TYR A 57 -12.93 1.49 1.16
CA TYR A 57 -12.16 0.66 2.05
C TYR A 57 -13.02 -0.52 2.50
N HIS A 58 -12.84 -1.66 1.87
CA HIS A 58 -13.54 -2.89 2.22
C HIS A 58 -12.82 -3.61 3.35
N PHE A 59 -13.52 -3.87 4.46
CA PHE A 59 -12.95 -4.56 5.63
C PHE A 59 -13.27 -6.05 5.61
N LEU A 60 -14.54 -6.38 5.47
CA LEU A 60 -15.00 -7.77 5.49
C LEU A 60 -16.36 -7.91 4.79
N THR A 61 -16.59 -9.09 4.28
CA THR A 61 -17.91 -9.54 3.83
C THR A 61 -18.37 -10.65 4.78
N TYR A 62 -19.56 -10.54 5.32
CA TYR A 62 -20.17 -11.60 6.10
C TYR A 62 -21.51 -12.02 5.49
N LYS A 63 -21.82 -13.31 5.61
CA LYS A 63 -23.11 -13.86 5.19
C LYS A 63 -24.04 -13.85 6.37
N SER A 64 -25.21 -13.25 6.18
CA SER A 64 -26.29 -13.33 7.14
C SER A 64 -26.95 -14.70 7.10
N GLY A 65 -27.70 -15.06 8.12
CA GLY A 65 -28.40 -16.36 8.18
C GLY A 65 -29.45 -16.58 7.09
N ASP A 66 -29.83 -15.53 6.37
CA ASP A 66 -30.71 -15.54 5.18
C ASP A 66 -29.94 -15.77 3.86
N GLY A 67 -28.63 -15.93 3.91
CA GLY A 67 -27.76 -16.12 2.76
C GLY A 67 -27.35 -14.81 2.05
N ALA A 68 -27.80 -13.65 2.53
CA ALA A 68 -27.41 -12.36 1.97
C ALA A 68 -25.97 -12.01 2.35
N GLU A 69 -25.19 -11.53 1.38
CA GLU A 69 -23.84 -11.04 1.60
C GLU A 69 -23.88 -9.55 2.00
N HIS A 70 -23.31 -9.25 3.16
CA HIS A 70 -23.16 -7.90 3.66
C HIS A 70 -21.70 -7.48 3.59
N HIS A 71 -21.43 -6.39 2.88
CA HIS A 71 -20.11 -5.79 2.73
C HIS A 71 -19.96 -4.63 3.74
N VAL A 72 -18.96 -4.74 4.61
CA VAL A 72 -18.58 -3.65 5.52
C VAL A 72 -17.53 -2.82 4.81
N THR A 73 -17.96 -1.68 4.26
CA THR A 73 -17.12 -0.76 3.50
C THR A 73 -17.17 0.64 4.09
N ILE A 74 -16.03 1.33 4.11
CA ILE A 74 -15.99 2.78 4.37
C ILE A 74 -15.82 3.48 3.04
N PRO A 75 -16.78 4.33 2.63
CA PRO A 75 -16.66 5.12 1.43
C PRO A 75 -15.63 6.23 1.62
N LEU A 76 -14.77 6.42 0.61
CA LEU A 76 -13.71 7.41 0.62
C LEU A 76 -14.13 8.68 -0.14
N PRO A 77 -13.54 9.85 0.18
CA PRO A 77 -13.81 11.08 -0.53
C PRO A 77 -13.23 11.05 -1.94
N VAL A 78 -14.08 11.32 -2.92
CA VAL A 78 -13.72 11.44 -4.33
C VAL A 78 -13.56 12.92 -4.66
N ILE A 79 -12.38 13.29 -5.16
CA ILE A 79 -12.01 14.66 -5.54
C ILE A 79 -11.59 14.66 -7.00
N LEU A 80 -12.45 15.20 -7.86
CA LEU A 80 -12.21 15.27 -9.28
C LEU A 80 -12.10 16.73 -9.71
N TYR A 81 -11.12 17.02 -10.52
CA TYR A 81 -11.00 18.30 -11.20
C TYR A 81 -11.11 18.13 -12.71
N SER A 82 -11.99 18.91 -13.33
CA SER A 82 -12.12 18.95 -14.78
C SER A 82 -12.11 20.41 -15.23
N PRO A 83 -11.34 20.78 -16.25
CA PRO A 83 -11.38 22.13 -16.81
C PRO A 83 -12.76 22.53 -17.33
N GLN A 84 -13.55 21.53 -17.77
CA GLN A 84 -14.89 21.75 -18.33
C GLN A 84 -16.00 21.78 -17.27
N ARG A 85 -15.85 21.00 -16.17
CA ARG A 85 -16.90 20.82 -15.15
C ARG A 85 -16.51 21.39 -13.77
N GLY A 86 -15.27 21.90 -13.63
CA GLY A 86 -14.75 22.41 -12.37
C GLY A 86 -14.40 21.33 -11.34
N LEU A 87 -14.32 21.75 -10.08
CA LEU A 87 -14.03 20.86 -8.95
C LEU A 87 -15.30 20.13 -8.50
N SER A 88 -15.20 18.82 -8.37
CA SER A 88 -16.26 17.95 -7.84
C SER A 88 -15.77 17.19 -6.63
N LEU A 89 -16.42 17.40 -5.48
CA LEU A 89 -16.12 16.72 -4.22
C LEU A 89 -17.37 15.98 -3.75
N PHE A 90 -17.26 14.68 -3.51
CA PHE A 90 -18.34 13.83 -3.01
C PHE A 90 -17.80 12.52 -2.44
N SER A 91 -18.66 11.76 -1.75
CA SER A 91 -18.31 10.43 -1.24
C SER A 91 -18.50 9.35 -2.30
N SER A 92 -17.63 8.35 -2.35
CA SER A 92 -17.72 7.21 -3.26
C SER A 92 -19.04 6.41 -3.12
N SER A 93 -19.70 6.48 -1.96
CA SER A 93 -21.02 5.86 -1.74
C SER A 93 -22.08 6.30 -2.76
N ARG A 94 -21.91 7.47 -3.39
CA ARG A 94 -22.82 7.97 -4.42
C ARG A 94 -22.82 7.15 -5.70
N PHE A 95 -21.77 6.38 -5.94
CA PHE A 95 -21.69 5.51 -7.10
C PHE A 95 -22.40 4.16 -6.90
N HIS A 96 -22.81 3.80 -5.67
CA HIS A 96 -23.43 2.51 -5.37
C HIS A 96 -22.66 1.34 -6.03
N HIS A 97 -21.38 1.22 -5.73
CA HIS A 97 -20.48 0.22 -6.30
C HIS A 97 -20.34 0.29 -7.84
N GLY A 98 -20.55 1.45 -8.43
CA GLY A 98 -20.42 1.68 -9.88
C GLY A 98 -21.73 1.56 -10.68
N GLU A 99 -22.83 1.25 -10.02
CA GLU A 99 -24.15 1.15 -10.69
C GLU A 99 -24.74 2.52 -11.05
N LYS A 100 -24.48 3.56 -10.23
CA LYS A 100 -25.08 4.88 -10.43
C LYS A 100 -24.11 5.92 -11.00
N ILE A 101 -24.66 6.79 -11.83
CA ILE A 101 -23.97 7.98 -12.33
C ILE A 101 -24.21 9.13 -11.34
N TRP A 102 -23.13 9.85 -11.00
CA TRP A 102 -23.22 11.02 -10.14
C TRP A 102 -22.47 12.21 -10.75
N LYS A 103 -23.15 13.33 -10.90
CA LYS A 103 -22.60 14.57 -11.53
C LYS A 103 -21.92 14.34 -12.89
N GLY A 104 -22.42 13.39 -13.69
CA GLY A 104 -21.83 13.04 -14.98
C GLY A 104 -20.53 12.22 -14.89
N TYR A 105 -20.31 11.58 -13.76
CA TYR A 105 -19.22 10.63 -13.54
C TYR A 105 -19.78 9.26 -13.17
N LYS A 106 -19.07 8.21 -13.58
CA LYS A 106 -19.37 6.82 -13.25
C LYS A 106 -18.10 6.10 -12.84
N LEU A 107 -18.20 5.23 -11.85
CA LEU A 107 -17.12 4.33 -11.49
C LEU A 107 -17.18 3.13 -12.44
N MET A 108 -16.16 2.94 -13.26
CA MET A 108 -15.98 1.77 -14.13
C MET A 108 -14.70 1.03 -13.75
N GLY A 109 -14.86 -0.17 -13.21
CA GLY A 109 -13.76 -0.89 -12.59
C GLY A 109 -13.15 -0.06 -11.44
N ASN A 110 -11.86 0.24 -11.52
CA ASN A 110 -11.14 0.99 -10.50
C ASN A 110 -10.86 2.46 -10.91
N LYS A 111 -11.65 3.03 -11.84
CA LYS A 111 -11.46 4.42 -12.29
C LYS A 111 -12.79 5.15 -12.39
N VAL A 112 -12.78 6.41 -11.97
CA VAL A 112 -13.90 7.30 -12.20
C VAL A 112 -13.72 7.96 -13.56
N ILE A 113 -14.69 7.77 -14.44
CA ILE A 113 -14.68 8.31 -15.80
C ILE A 113 -15.86 9.26 -16.01
N PRO A 114 -15.67 10.30 -16.84
CA PRO A 114 -16.77 11.16 -17.24
C PRO A 114 -17.67 10.39 -18.20
N VAL A 115 -18.98 10.57 -18.02
CA VAL A 115 -20.00 9.96 -18.87
C VAL A 115 -20.99 11.00 -19.38
N LYS A 116 -21.58 10.70 -20.52
CA LYS A 116 -22.72 11.43 -21.08
C LYS A 116 -24.01 11.05 -20.34
N GLU A 117 -25.12 11.67 -20.69
CA GLU A 117 -26.44 11.38 -20.11
C GLU A 117 -26.92 9.94 -20.40
N ASP A 118 -26.45 9.35 -21.48
CA ASP A 118 -26.75 7.97 -21.88
C ASP A 118 -25.86 6.93 -21.15
N GLY A 119 -24.94 7.38 -20.27
CA GLY A 119 -24.03 6.51 -19.53
C GLY A 119 -22.80 6.04 -20.30
N THR A 120 -22.64 6.46 -21.55
CA THR A 120 -21.43 6.14 -22.33
C THR A 120 -20.26 7.03 -21.93
N PRO A 121 -19.00 6.52 -21.99
CA PRO A 121 -17.81 7.33 -21.73
C PRO A 121 -17.74 8.58 -22.61
N ASP A 122 -17.39 9.71 -22.01
CA ASP A 122 -17.21 10.98 -22.71
C ASP A 122 -15.71 11.33 -22.82
N PRO A 123 -15.05 11.02 -23.95
CA PRO A 123 -13.62 11.29 -24.11
C PRO A 123 -13.30 12.78 -24.29
N SER A 124 -14.31 13.64 -24.50
CA SER A 124 -14.11 15.09 -24.68
C SER A 124 -13.81 15.80 -23.36
N VAL A 125 -14.19 15.19 -22.22
CA VAL A 125 -14.01 15.75 -20.89
C VAL A 125 -12.74 15.19 -20.26
N LYS A 126 -11.75 16.05 -20.03
CA LYS A 126 -10.55 15.69 -19.28
C LYS A 126 -10.83 15.72 -17.78
N VAL A 127 -10.45 14.67 -17.08
CA VAL A 127 -10.61 14.55 -15.62
C VAL A 127 -9.27 14.27 -14.98
N PHE A 128 -8.92 15.07 -13.99
CA PHE A 128 -7.79 14.84 -13.10
C PHE A 128 -8.36 14.29 -11.78
N ASP A 129 -7.99 13.07 -11.47
CA ASP A 129 -8.42 12.40 -10.27
C ASP A 129 -7.40 12.62 -9.16
N ILE A 130 -7.83 13.31 -8.11
CA ILE A 130 -7.03 13.62 -6.91
C ILE A 130 -7.68 12.95 -5.69
N SER A 131 -8.49 11.94 -5.92
CA SER A 131 -9.28 11.28 -4.86
C SER A 131 -8.39 10.59 -3.85
N MET A 132 -8.90 10.51 -2.62
CA MET A 132 -8.28 9.67 -1.59
C MET A 132 -8.72 8.23 -1.81
N THR A 133 -7.88 7.50 -2.54
CA THR A 133 -8.08 6.08 -2.78
C THR A 133 -7.61 5.24 -1.58
N ARG A 134 -7.96 3.97 -1.55
CA ARG A 134 -7.58 3.04 -0.50
C ARG A 134 -6.06 3.00 -0.27
N ASN A 135 -5.27 2.93 -1.34
CA ASN A 135 -3.82 2.87 -1.25
C ASN A 135 -3.24 4.18 -0.69
N VAL A 136 -3.80 5.33 -1.06
CA VAL A 136 -3.39 6.63 -0.52
C VAL A 136 -3.69 6.71 0.99
N VAL A 137 -4.88 6.26 1.41
CA VAL A 137 -5.25 6.23 2.84
C VAL A 137 -4.33 5.31 3.63
N GLN A 138 -4.05 4.11 3.12
CA GLN A 138 -3.13 3.16 3.75
C GLN A 138 -1.72 3.75 3.88
N MET A 139 -1.22 4.39 2.82
CA MET A 139 0.09 5.05 2.83
C MET A 139 0.16 6.16 3.88
N ILE A 140 -0.84 7.04 3.93
CA ILE A 140 -0.90 8.12 4.93
C ILE A 140 -0.94 7.54 6.35
N LEU A 141 -1.73 6.50 6.56
CA LEU A 141 -1.86 5.86 7.87
C LEU A 141 -0.55 5.19 8.29
N ALA A 142 0.10 4.46 7.40
CA ALA A 142 1.39 3.83 7.65
C ALA A 142 2.50 4.85 7.95
N LEU A 143 2.59 5.92 7.15
CA LEU A 143 3.54 7.00 7.37
C LEU A 143 3.27 7.75 8.68
N SER A 144 2.01 8.04 8.98
CA SER A 144 1.63 8.70 10.24
C SER A 144 1.99 7.86 11.46
N LEU A 145 1.75 6.54 11.38
CA LEU A 145 2.14 5.59 12.42
C LEU A 145 3.67 5.55 12.58
N LEU A 146 4.40 5.46 11.47
CA LEU A 146 5.87 5.45 11.47
C LEU A 146 6.43 6.72 12.12
N VAL A 147 5.96 7.90 11.69
CA VAL A 147 6.41 9.19 12.26
C VAL A 147 6.09 9.26 13.75
N PHE A 148 4.89 8.84 14.17
CA PHE A 148 4.50 8.80 15.57
C PHE A 148 5.42 7.90 16.40
N LEU A 149 5.76 6.72 15.90
CA LEU A 149 6.65 5.79 16.58
C LEU A 149 8.08 6.35 16.67
N LEU A 150 8.61 6.90 15.59
CA LEU A 150 9.95 7.49 15.58
C LEU A 150 10.06 8.71 16.51
N VAL A 151 9.04 9.57 16.55
CA VAL A 151 9.01 10.73 17.48
C VAL A 151 8.96 10.26 18.93
N LYS A 152 8.18 9.22 19.24
CA LYS A 152 8.18 8.63 20.58
C LYS A 152 9.54 8.04 20.99
N ILE A 153 10.20 7.34 20.06
CA ILE A 153 11.55 6.78 20.29
C ILE A 153 12.57 7.92 20.51
N ALA A 154 12.55 8.95 19.65
CA ALA A 154 13.41 10.10 19.80
C ALA A 154 13.24 10.81 21.15
N GLY A 155 11.99 10.88 21.64
CA GLY A 155 11.70 11.40 22.98
C GLY A 155 12.37 10.59 24.11
N LYS A 156 12.41 9.25 23.98
CA LYS A 156 13.07 8.38 24.96
C LYS A 156 14.59 8.59 25.00
N TYR A 157 15.22 8.82 23.87
CA TYR A 157 16.66 9.12 23.85
C TYR A 157 17.01 10.42 24.58
N LYS A 158 16.14 11.42 24.53
CA LYS A 158 16.30 12.67 25.32
C LYS A 158 16.26 12.46 26.84
N THR A 159 15.59 11.39 27.29
CA THR A 159 15.54 11.03 28.73
C THR A 159 16.64 10.07 29.17
N GLY A 160 17.61 9.77 28.28
CA GLY A 160 18.77 8.90 28.59
C GLY A 160 18.50 7.40 28.37
N VAL A 161 17.32 6.99 27.95
CA VAL A 161 17.04 5.60 27.60
C VAL A 161 17.67 5.31 26.23
N GLY A 162 18.51 4.28 26.14
CA GLY A 162 19.31 3.97 24.95
C GLY A 162 20.71 4.57 24.97
N THR A 163 21.02 5.50 25.90
CA THR A 163 22.37 6.05 26.09
C THR A 163 22.99 5.69 27.42
N THR A 164 22.26 5.87 28.53
CA THR A 164 22.70 5.53 29.89
C THR A 164 22.03 4.27 30.44
N LYS A 165 20.84 3.92 29.92
CA LYS A 165 20.10 2.72 30.26
C LYS A 165 19.79 1.94 28.99
N ALA A 166 19.76 0.60 29.08
CA ALA A 166 19.44 -0.25 27.93
C ALA A 166 18.06 0.10 27.33
N PRO A 167 17.92 0.13 26.01
CA PRO A 167 16.64 0.39 25.34
C PRO A 167 15.65 -0.74 25.63
N THR A 168 14.37 -0.39 25.77
CA THR A 168 13.32 -1.37 26.09
C THR A 168 12.10 -1.20 25.17
N GLY A 169 11.38 -2.32 24.95
CA GLY A 169 10.17 -2.33 24.13
C GLY A 169 10.44 -1.99 22.68
N PHE A 170 9.59 -1.15 22.09
CA PHE A 170 9.65 -0.80 20.67
C PHE A 170 10.95 -0.08 20.24
N GLN A 171 11.58 0.65 21.17
CA GLN A 171 12.89 1.27 20.93
C GLN A 171 13.94 0.20 20.63
N ASN A 172 13.98 -0.90 21.40
CA ASN A 172 14.89 -2.01 21.18
C ASN A 172 14.68 -2.74 19.84
N LEU A 173 13.44 -2.69 19.29
CA LEU A 173 13.14 -3.24 17.97
C LEU A 173 13.65 -2.33 16.85
N MET A 174 13.52 -1.01 17.01
CA MET A 174 13.88 -0.05 15.96
C MET A 174 15.38 0.29 15.93
N GLU A 175 16.05 0.21 17.06
CA GLU A 175 17.47 0.55 17.18
C GLU A 175 18.38 -0.27 16.27
N PRO A 176 18.26 -1.63 16.18
CA PRO A 176 19.04 -2.43 15.24
C PRO A 176 18.83 -2.01 13.77
N VAL A 177 17.62 -1.61 13.39
CA VAL A 177 17.32 -1.17 12.02
C VAL A 177 18.02 0.16 11.73
N ILE A 178 17.93 1.12 12.65
CA ILE A 178 18.56 2.45 12.50
C ILE A 178 20.08 2.32 12.50
N THR A 179 20.66 1.53 13.42
CA THR A 179 22.11 1.30 13.48
C THR A 179 22.61 0.53 12.27
N PHE A 180 21.85 -0.42 11.75
CA PHE A 180 22.19 -1.11 10.51
C PHE A 180 22.34 -0.11 9.34
N VAL A 181 21.35 0.75 9.11
CA VAL A 181 21.42 1.75 8.04
C VAL A 181 22.59 2.73 8.25
N ARG A 182 22.87 3.09 9.51
CA ARG A 182 23.99 3.97 9.84
C ARG A 182 25.34 3.28 9.60
N ASP A 183 25.54 2.11 10.22
CA ASP A 183 26.86 1.51 10.36
C ASP A 183 27.25 0.65 9.14
N GLU A 184 26.27 0.00 8.51
CA GLU A 184 26.51 -0.87 7.35
C GLU A 184 26.32 -0.17 6.00
N VAL A 185 25.59 0.96 5.97
CA VAL A 185 25.31 1.68 4.72
C VAL A 185 25.90 3.08 4.75
N SER A 186 25.48 3.92 5.70
CA SER A 186 25.80 5.34 5.68
C SER A 186 27.31 5.61 5.97
N VAL A 187 27.86 5.03 7.02
CA VAL A 187 29.24 5.26 7.42
C VAL A 187 30.23 4.71 6.38
N PRO A 188 30.12 3.50 5.86
CA PRO A 188 31.04 2.99 4.84
C PRO A 188 30.98 3.76 3.52
N CYS A 189 29.78 4.23 3.12
CA CYS A 189 29.60 4.92 1.83
C CYS A 189 29.92 6.42 1.88
N LEU A 190 29.66 7.10 3.01
CA LEU A 190 29.69 8.56 3.10
C LEU A 190 30.78 9.09 4.06
N GLY A 191 31.36 8.21 4.88
CA GLY A 191 32.40 8.57 5.85
C GLY A 191 31.96 9.71 6.77
N ALA A 192 32.76 10.78 6.85
CA ALA A 192 32.48 11.93 7.71
C ALA A 192 31.18 12.69 7.38
N LYS A 193 30.58 12.44 6.24
CA LYS A 193 29.29 13.06 5.84
C LYS A 193 28.07 12.22 6.23
N SER A 194 28.28 11.06 6.83
CA SER A 194 27.23 10.11 7.21
C SER A 194 26.10 10.76 8.01
N ASP A 195 26.44 11.47 9.09
CA ASP A 195 25.44 12.07 9.99
C ASP A 195 24.52 13.08 9.30
N LYS A 196 25.06 13.80 8.31
CA LYS A 196 24.28 14.78 7.53
C LYS A 196 23.23 14.10 6.64
N TYR A 197 23.57 12.96 6.04
CA TYR A 197 22.71 12.28 5.06
C TYR A 197 21.93 11.10 5.66
N LEU A 198 22.23 10.69 6.89
CA LEU A 198 21.53 9.58 7.56
C LEU A 198 20.01 9.77 7.62
N PRO A 199 19.45 10.97 7.94
CA PRO A 199 17.98 11.15 7.93
C PRO A 199 17.36 10.87 6.57
N TYR A 200 18.03 11.32 5.49
CA TYR A 200 17.57 11.04 4.13
C TYR A 200 17.61 9.53 3.80
N LEU A 201 18.71 8.85 4.13
CA LEU A 201 18.83 7.41 3.90
C LEU A 201 17.80 6.61 4.69
N LEU A 202 17.52 6.98 5.94
CA LEU A 202 16.48 6.37 6.74
C LEU A 202 15.09 6.61 6.12
N THR A 203 14.82 7.81 5.61
CA THR A 203 13.57 8.10 4.91
C THR A 203 13.39 7.19 3.71
N VAL A 204 14.41 7.06 2.85
CA VAL A 204 14.38 6.17 1.69
C VAL A 204 14.19 4.73 2.12
N PHE A 205 14.94 4.27 3.14
CA PHE A 205 14.84 2.89 3.63
C PHE A 205 13.45 2.52 4.15
N PHE A 206 12.78 3.44 4.87
CA PHE A 206 11.43 3.17 5.40
C PHE A 206 10.31 3.39 4.38
N PHE A 207 10.63 4.04 3.24
CA PHE A 207 9.63 4.30 2.20
C PHE A 207 9.57 3.20 1.12
N ILE A 208 10.66 2.46 0.93
CA ILE A 208 10.73 1.32 0.01
C ILE A 208 10.18 0.07 0.68
#